data_aa215794434e5b18a16649c953538790
#
_entry.id   aa215794434e5b18a16649c953538790
#
_cell.length_a   1.000
_cell.length_b   1.000
_cell.length_c   1.000
_cell.angle_alpha   90.00
_cell.angle_beta   90.00
_cell.angle_gamma   90.00
#
_symmetry.space_group_name_H-M   'P 1'
#
loop_
_entity.id
_entity.type
_entity.pdbx_description
1 polymer ?
#
loop_
_entity_poly.entity_id
_entity_poly.type
_entity_poly.pdbx_seq_one_letter_code
_entity_poly.pdbx_strand_id
1 'polypeptide(L)'
;MKQQSFLSYSMNLKKQTEIETITLDTFAEQYSIEDIDFIKIDVQGAELDIFKGGKKLLNNVLKIVCEVEFIPLYQDQPLFADVTKFLNQNDFMFNKFAGLAGRTLKPTIFNNDPNAPSQLMWSDAIFIKQIEKIQTLSNEKLLKLSLLAAVYNSLDLTFFCLSIYDKNSSSSLAKDLMSK
;
A
#
# COMPACT_ATOMS: atom_id res chain seq x y z
N MET A 1 -30.01 6.75 7.29
CA MET A 1 -28.56 6.91 7.55
C MET A 1 -28.18 8.37 7.40
N LYS A 2 -27.67 9.02 8.44
CA LYS A 2 -27.17 10.41 8.30
C LYS A 2 -25.71 10.32 7.88
N GLN A 3 -25.46 10.48 6.58
CA GLN A 3 -24.12 10.74 6.07
C GLN A 3 -23.57 12.00 6.74
N GLN A 4 -22.28 11.97 7.10
CA GLN A 4 -21.63 13.14 7.68
C GLN A 4 -21.72 14.31 6.70
N SER A 5 -22.34 15.41 7.13
CA SER A 5 -22.84 16.52 6.29
C SER A 5 -21.77 17.27 5.47
N PHE A 6 -20.48 17.07 5.75
CA PHE A 6 -19.38 17.75 5.06
C PHE A 6 -18.98 17.11 3.73
N LEU A 7 -19.43 15.86 3.46
CA LEU A 7 -19.12 15.12 2.22
C LEU A 7 -20.35 14.94 1.31
N SER A 8 -21.51 15.42 1.71
CA SER A 8 -22.80 15.05 1.12
C SER A 8 -22.99 15.38 -0.37
N TYR A 9 -22.20 16.26 -0.95
CA TYR A 9 -22.42 16.69 -2.33
C TYR A 9 -21.79 15.79 -3.41
N SER A 10 -20.72 15.05 -3.08
CA SER A 10 -19.99 14.23 -4.06
C SER A 10 -20.30 12.73 -3.98
N MET A 11 -20.99 12.28 -2.93
CA MET A 11 -21.14 10.85 -2.60
C MET A 11 -22.60 10.33 -2.70
N ASN A 12 -23.43 10.96 -3.51
CA ASN A 12 -24.77 10.45 -3.75
C ASN A 12 -24.72 9.22 -4.67
N LEU A 13 -25.31 8.11 -4.22
CA LEU A 13 -25.47 6.92 -5.04
C LEU A 13 -26.27 7.26 -6.31
N LYS A 14 -25.63 7.16 -7.46
CA LYS A 14 -26.28 7.44 -8.76
C LYS A 14 -26.78 6.18 -9.46
N LYS A 15 -26.09 5.06 -9.27
CA LYS A 15 -26.42 3.78 -9.90
C LYS A 15 -25.81 2.64 -9.08
N GLN A 16 -26.52 1.55 -8.98
CA GLN A 16 -26.02 0.28 -8.46
C GLN A 16 -25.98 -0.73 -9.60
N THR A 17 -24.92 -1.51 -9.68
CA THR A 17 -24.74 -2.57 -10.69
C THR A 17 -24.13 -3.78 -9.99
N GLU A 18 -24.72 -4.94 -10.21
CA GLU A 18 -24.16 -6.22 -9.76
C GLU A 18 -23.08 -6.65 -10.75
N ILE A 19 -21.96 -7.12 -10.23
CA ILE A 19 -20.83 -7.66 -11.00
C ILE A 19 -20.37 -8.96 -10.35
N GLU A 20 -19.93 -9.90 -11.16
CA GLU A 20 -19.24 -11.10 -10.67
C GLU A 20 -17.78 -10.74 -10.34
N THR A 21 -17.31 -11.25 -9.23
CA THR A 21 -15.92 -11.04 -8.78
C THR A 21 -15.27 -12.37 -8.45
N ILE A 22 -13.95 -12.41 -8.56
CA ILE A 22 -13.11 -13.52 -8.10
C ILE A 22 -12.06 -13.01 -7.15
N THR A 23 -11.53 -13.88 -6.29
CA THR A 23 -10.43 -13.53 -5.40
C THR A 23 -9.11 -13.43 -6.15
N LEU A 24 -8.12 -12.72 -5.60
CA LEU A 24 -6.77 -12.66 -6.18
C LEU A 24 -6.13 -14.04 -6.28
N ASP A 25 -6.30 -14.89 -5.25
CA ASP A 25 -5.77 -16.25 -5.27
C ASP A 25 -6.42 -17.08 -6.40
N THR A 26 -7.74 -17.00 -6.57
CA THR A 26 -8.45 -17.68 -7.68
C THR A 26 -8.00 -17.15 -9.04
N PHE A 27 -7.84 -15.82 -9.17
CA PHE A 27 -7.33 -15.21 -10.40
C PHE A 27 -5.92 -15.71 -10.74
N ALA A 28 -5.03 -15.71 -9.75
CA ALA A 28 -3.65 -16.19 -9.93
C ALA A 28 -3.61 -17.66 -10.37
N GLU A 29 -4.41 -18.52 -9.73
CA GLU A 29 -4.54 -19.93 -10.10
C GLU A 29 -5.08 -20.11 -11.54
N GLN A 30 -6.12 -19.38 -11.89
CA GLN A 30 -6.77 -19.46 -13.23
C GLN A 30 -5.82 -19.06 -14.35
N TYR A 31 -4.97 -18.05 -14.12
CA TYR A 31 -4.05 -17.52 -15.13
C TYR A 31 -2.60 -18.00 -14.94
N SER A 32 -2.37 -18.97 -14.06
CA SER A 32 -1.04 -19.54 -13.79
C SER A 32 -0.01 -18.46 -13.41
N ILE A 33 -0.42 -17.50 -12.59
CA ILE A 33 0.45 -16.44 -12.07
C ILE A 33 1.09 -16.96 -10.78
N GLU A 34 2.36 -17.34 -10.86
CA GLU A 34 3.06 -17.96 -9.72
C GLU A 34 3.78 -16.94 -8.84
N ASP A 35 4.24 -15.83 -9.41
CA ASP A 35 5.09 -14.87 -8.73
C ASP A 35 4.69 -13.43 -9.03
N ILE A 36 4.39 -12.67 -7.97
CA ILE A 36 4.11 -11.23 -8.03
C ILE A 36 4.97 -10.54 -6.99
N ASP A 37 5.75 -9.56 -7.41
CA ASP A 37 6.66 -8.80 -6.54
C ASP A 37 6.03 -7.55 -5.95
N PHE A 38 5.05 -6.97 -6.64
CA PHE A 38 4.47 -5.68 -6.31
C PHE A 38 2.97 -5.63 -6.56
N ILE A 39 2.23 -5.04 -5.63
CA ILE A 39 0.80 -4.78 -5.76
C ILE A 39 0.54 -3.30 -5.51
N LYS A 40 -0.18 -2.63 -6.43
CA LYS A 40 -0.84 -1.35 -6.15
C LYS A 40 -2.36 -1.56 -6.21
N ILE A 41 -3.05 -1.12 -5.15
CA ILE A 41 -4.51 -1.22 -5.03
C ILE A 41 -5.07 0.16 -4.66
N ASP A 42 -6.16 0.54 -5.35
CA ASP A 42 -6.94 1.73 -5.09
C ASP A 42 -8.37 1.42 -5.58
N VAL A 43 -9.20 0.91 -4.68
CA VAL A 43 -10.57 0.41 -4.95
C VAL A 43 -11.61 1.03 -4.03
N GLN A 44 -11.23 2.14 -3.40
CA GLN A 44 -12.13 3.01 -2.64
C GLN A 44 -12.85 2.30 -1.48
N GLY A 45 -12.06 1.55 -0.67
CA GLY A 45 -12.52 0.96 0.60
C GLY A 45 -12.72 -0.55 0.60
N ALA A 46 -12.40 -1.27 -0.50
CA ALA A 46 -12.44 -2.73 -0.56
C ALA A 46 -11.06 -3.40 -0.49
N GLU A 47 -10.00 -2.64 -0.19
CA GLU A 47 -8.59 -3.08 -0.18
C GLU A 47 -8.38 -4.28 0.74
N LEU A 48 -8.94 -4.20 1.96
CA LEU A 48 -8.81 -5.29 2.94
C LEU A 48 -9.45 -6.59 2.46
N ASP A 49 -10.59 -6.53 1.78
CA ASP A 49 -11.27 -7.74 1.28
C ASP A 49 -10.51 -8.36 0.12
N ILE A 50 -9.88 -7.54 -0.73
CA ILE A 50 -8.97 -8.01 -1.77
C ILE A 50 -7.77 -8.74 -1.15
N PHE A 51 -7.15 -8.17 -0.11
CA PHE A 51 -6.03 -8.81 0.58
C PHE A 51 -6.44 -10.14 1.26
N LYS A 52 -7.63 -10.19 1.87
CA LYS A 52 -8.16 -11.45 2.44
C LYS A 52 -8.32 -12.54 1.37
N GLY A 53 -8.70 -12.15 0.15
CA GLY A 53 -8.84 -13.04 -1.00
C GLY A 53 -7.54 -13.36 -1.73
N GLY A 54 -6.40 -12.83 -1.30
CA GLY A 54 -5.09 -12.97 -1.92
C GLY A 54 -3.99 -13.49 -1.00
N LYS A 55 -4.33 -14.21 0.07
CA LYS A 55 -3.36 -14.61 1.10
C LYS A 55 -2.21 -15.46 0.57
N LYS A 56 -2.48 -16.38 -0.36
CA LYS A 56 -1.43 -17.22 -0.95
C LYS A 56 -0.48 -16.38 -1.79
N LEU A 57 -1.05 -15.51 -2.63
CA LEU A 57 -0.32 -14.62 -3.50
C LEU A 57 0.55 -13.64 -2.71
N LEU A 58 0.06 -13.12 -1.58
CA LEU A 58 0.79 -12.21 -0.70
C LEU A 58 2.10 -12.81 -0.16
N ASN A 59 2.26 -14.12 -0.09
CA ASN A 59 3.50 -14.74 0.37
C ASN A 59 4.72 -14.34 -0.46
N ASN A 60 4.54 -14.16 -1.77
CA ASN A 60 5.61 -13.81 -2.70
C ASN A 60 5.79 -12.30 -2.93
N VAL A 61 4.79 -11.50 -2.56
CA VAL A 61 4.81 -10.04 -2.75
C VAL A 61 5.84 -9.40 -1.83
N LEU A 62 6.65 -8.50 -2.38
CA LEU A 62 7.70 -7.78 -1.66
C LEU A 62 7.21 -6.44 -1.11
N LYS A 63 6.35 -5.76 -1.87
CA LYS A 63 5.88 -4.42 -1.58
C LYS A 63 4.43 -4.22 -2.01
N ILE A 64 3.68 -3.51 -1.19
CA ILE A 64 2.29 -3.14 -1.44
C ILE A 64 2.17 -1.61 -1.33
N VAL A 65 1.43 -1.01 -2.25
CA VAL A 65 0.92 0.36 -2.15
C VAL A 65 -0.60 0.29 -2.22
N CYS A 66 -1.27 0.78 -1.20
CA CYS A 66 -2.74 0.81 -1.20
C CYS A 66 -3.26 2.12 -0.62
N GLU A 67 -4.38 2.58 -1.16
CA GLU A 67 -5.11 3.67 -0.53
C GLU A 67 -5.66 3.20 0.82
N VAL A 68 -5.57 4.05 1.83
CA VAL A 68 -6.07 3.79 3.17
C VAL A 68 -6.74 5.04 3.72
N GLU A 69 -7.83 4.86 4.43
CA GLU A 69 -8.55 5.95 5.05
C GLU A 69 -8.26 6.03 6.54
N PHE A 70 -8.25 7.28 7.05
CA PHE A 70 -8.08 7.58 8.47
C PHE A 70 -9.43 7.79 9.18
N ILE A 71 -10.47 8.10 8.40
CA ILE A 71 -11.85 8.24 8.86
C ILE A 71 -12.79 7.49 7.91
N PRO A 72 -13.90 6.92 8.39
CA PRO A 72 -14.81 6.19 7.53
C PRO A 72 -15.54 7.15 6.56
N LEU A 73 -15.38 6.90 5.26
CA LEU A 73 -16.11 7.58 4.19
C LEU A 73 -17.38 6.79 3.80
N TYR A 74 -17.32 5.47 3.95
CA TYR A 74 -18.40 4.53 3.66
C TYR A 74 -18.79 3.76 4.93
N GLN A 75 -19.96 3.14 4.92
CA GLN A 75 -20.39 2.29 6.01
C GLN A 75 -19.50 1.04 6.09
N ASP A 76 -19.10 0.69 7.33
CA ASP A 76 -18.28 -0.49 7.64
C ASP A 76 -16.94 -0.54 6.87
N GLN A 77 -16.47 0.61 6.39
CA GLN A 77 -15.22 0.72 5.66
C GLN A 77 -14.02 0.41 6.57
N PRO A 78 -13.12 -0.52 6.15
CA PRO A 78 -11.86 -0.74 6.83
C PRO A 78 -11.00 0.54 6.81
N LEU A 79 -10.32 0.82 7.92
CA LEU A 79 -9.40 1.95 8.03
C LEU A 79 -7.95 1.49 8.00
N PHE A 80 -7.03 2.45 7.94
CA PHE A 80 -5.58 2.19 7.99
C PHE A 80 -5.17 1.18 9.07
N ALA A 81 -5.79 1.27 10.26
CA ALA A 81 -5.48 0.35 11.35
C ALA A 81 -5.87 -1.10 11.04
N ASP A 82 -7.00 -1.31 10.36
CA ASP A 82 -7.49 -2.64 10.00
C ASP A 82 -6.62 -3.27 8.92
N VAL A 83 -6.30 -2.49 7.88
CA VAL A 83 -5.39 -2.90 6.80
C VAL A 83 -4.02 -3.23 7.36
N THR A 84 -3.45 -2.34 8.21
CA THR A 84 -2.15 -2.54 8.85
C THR A 84 -2.13 -3.79 9.71
N LYS A 85 -3.16 -4.01 10.52
CA LYS A 85 -3.27 -5.21 11.36
C LYS A 85 -3.26 -6.48 10.52
N PHE A 86 -4.04 -6.51 9.44
CA PHE A 86 -4.10 -7.67 8.55
C PHE A 86 -2.76 -7.92 7.85
N LEU A 87 -2.14 -6.88 7.29
CA LEU A 87 -0.87 -7.01 6.58
C LEU A 87 0.28 -7.41 7.52
N ASN A 88 0.30 -6.91 8.77
CA ASN A 88 1.27 -7.35 9.78
C ASN A 88 1.15 -8.84 10.11
N GLN A 89 -0.06 -9.39 10.09
CA GLN A 89 -0.29 -10.83 10.28
C GLN A 89 0.11 -11.68 9.06
N ASN A 90 0.41 -11.04 7.92
CA ASN A 90 0.82 -11.67 6.67
C ASN A 90 2.25 -11.26 6.25
N ASP A 91 3.13 -11.06 7.24
CA ASP A 91 4.56 -10.79 7.08
C ASP A 91 4.92 -9.44 6.43
N PHE A 92 4.01 -8.45 6.46
CA PHE A 92 4.30 -7.09 6.03
C PHE A 92 4.41 -6.14 7.21
N MET A 93 5.12 -5.05 7.00
CA MET A 93 5.15 -3.92 7.93
C MET A 93 4.87 -2.61 7.18
N PHE A 94 4.26 -1.66 7.86
CA PHE A 94 4.11 -0.31 7.33
C PHE A 94 5.47 0.36 7.18
N ASN A 95 5.73 0.94 6.02
CA ASN A 95 6.96 1.67 5.72
C ASN A 95 6.75 3.18 5.84
N LYS A 96 5.86 3.73 5.01
CA LYS A 96 5.55 5.17 5.00
C LYS A 96 4.26 5.47 4.25
N PHE A 97 3.81 6.71 4.32
CA PHE A 97 2.81 7.25 3.41
C PHE A 97 3.47 7.90 2.18
N ALA A 98 2.87 7.76 1.00
CA ALA A 98 3.30 8.40 -0.25
C ALA A 98 2.52 9.69 -0.53
N GLY A 99 2.16 10.41 0.48
CA GLY A 99 1.37 11.63 0.46
C GLY A 99 0.26 11.56 1.50
N LEU A 100 -0.27 12.70 1.87
CA LEU A 100 -1.37 12.79 2.82
C LEU A 100 -2.43 13.71 2.21
N ALA A 101 -3.66 13.29 2.20
CA ALA A 101 -4.77 14.05 1.67
C ALA A 101 -5.86 14.25 2.72
N GLY A 102 -6.60 15.34 2.57
CA GLY A 102 -7.67 15.68 3.49
C GLY A 102 -8.57 16.76 2.95
N ARG A 103 -9.45 17.27 3.79
CA ARG A 103 -10.36 18.36 3.47
C ARG A 103 -10.46 19.32 4.62
N THR A 104 -10.54 20.60 4.28
CA THR A 104 -10.83 21.65 5.26
C THR A 104 -12.25 21.46 5.79
N LEU A 105 -12.43 21.59 7.11
CA LEU A 105 -13.72 21.46 7.76
C LEU A 105 -14.61 22.67 7.40
N LYS A 106 -15.80 22.41 6.86
CA LYS A 106 -16.76 23.47 6.55
C LYS A 106 -17.27 24.15 7.85
N PRO A 107 -17.55 25.46 7.81
CA PRO A 107 -17.61 26.36 6.65
C PRO A 107 -16.27 27.01 6.30
N THR A 108 -15.16 26.58 6.90
CA THR A 108 -13.87 27.24 6.80
C THR A 108 -13.24 27.05 5.40
N ILE A 109 -12.83 28.13 4.78
CA ILE A 109 -12.02 28.12 3.55
C ILE A 109 -10.89 29.12 3.78
N PHE A 110 -9.64 28.67 3.69
CA PHE A 110 -8.47 29.53 3.80
C PHE A 110 -7.98 29.94 2.40
N ASN A 111 -7.88 31.24 2.14
CA ASN A 111 -7.37 31.78 0.88
C ASN A 111 -8.03 31.18 -0.38
N ASN A 112 -9.33 30.91 -0.33
CA ASN A 112 -10.07 30.20 -1.37
C ASN A 112 -9.58 28.75 -1.66
N ASP A 113 -8.77 28.18 -0.79
CA ASP A 113 -8.30 26.80 -0.93
C ASP A 113 -9.05 25.87 0.02
N PRO A 114 -9.88 24.95 -0.49
CA PRO A 114 -10.53 23.92 0.32
C PRO A 114 -9.56 22.80 0.71
N ASN A 115 -8.30 22.81 0.24
CA ASN A 115 -7.31 21.77 0.41
C ASN A 115 -6.22 22.11 1.42
N ALA A 116 -6.48 23.02 2.37
CA ALA A 116 -5.60 23.28 3.51
C ALA A 116 -6.13 22.54 4.77
N PRO A 117 -6.12 21.19 4.79
CA PRO A 117 -6.80 20.41 5.81
C PRO A 117 -5.93 20.28 7.06
N SER A 118 -6.57 20.41 8.23
CA SER A 118 -6.06 19.80 9.46
C SER A 118 -6.58 18.36 9.63
N GLN A 119 -7.73 18.04 9.01
CA GLN A 119 -8.29 16.69 9.02
C GLN A 119 -7.76 15.90 7.84
N LEU A 120 -6.85 14.98 8.11
CA LEU A 120 -6.42 13.98 7.13
C LEU A 120 -7.53 12.94 6.95
N MET A 121 -7.77 12.54 5.72
CA MET A 121 -8.83 11.62 5.35
C MET A 121 -8.30 10.32 4.76
N TRP A 122 -7.32 10.41 3.86
CA TRP A 122 -6.74 9.24 3.19
C TRP A 122 -5.27 9.46 2.78
N SER A 123 -4.61 8.37 2.43
CA SER A 123 -3.25 8.36 1.87
C SER A 123 -2.99 7.07 1.10
N ASP A 124 -2.06 7.10 0.16
CA ASP A 124 -1.38 5.89 -0.31
C ASP A 124 -0.41 5.41 0.79
N ALA A 125 -0.71 4.29 1.43
CA ALA A 125 0.17 3.64 2.40
C ALA A 125 1.07 2.62 1.70
N ILE A 126 2.36 2.64 2.06
CA ILE A 126 3.37 1.72 1.55
C ILE A 126 3.69 0.68 2.62
N PHE A 127 3.54 -0.58 2.27
CA PHE A 127 3.94 -1.71 3.09
C PHE A 127 5.04 -2.50 2.39
N ILE A 128 5.95 -3.05 3.17
CA ILE A 128 7.05 -3.90 2.71
C ILE A 128 7.07 -5.18 3.54
N LYS A 129 7.75 -6.22 3.09
CA LYS A 129 8.02 -7.39 3.93
C LYS A 129 8.69 -6.95 5.24
N GLN A 130 8.38 -7.66 6.33
CA GLN A 130 9.08 -7.47 7.61
C GLN A 130 10.59 -7.66 7.44
N ILE A 131 11.38 -6.95 8.23
CA ILE A 131 12.85 -6.93 8.10
C ILE A 131 13.46 -8.32 8.17
N GLU A 132 12.95 -9.16 9.06
CA GLU A 132 13.41 -10.55 9.23
C GLU A 132 13.19 -11.36 7.97
N LYS A 133 12.08 -11.11 7.25
CA LYS A 133 11.79 -11.77 5.96
C LYS A 133 12.68 -11.22 4.85
N ILE A 134 12.94 -9.91 4.81
CA ILE A 134 13.83 -9.29 3.83
C ILE A 134 15.23 -9.90 3.92
N GLN A 135 15.74 -10.16 5.13
CA GLN A 135 17.05 -10.75 5.35
C GLN A 135 17.21 -12.17 4.77
N THR A 136 16.11 -12.87 4.55
CA THR A 136 16.09 -14.25 4.02
C THR A 136 15.69 -14.34 2.54
N LEU A 137 15.48 -13.21 1.87
CA LEU A 137 15.11 -13.18 0.45
C LEU A 137 16.26 -13.68 -0.43
N SER A 138 15.89 -14.27 -1.58
CA SER A 138 16.86 -14.56 -2.64
C SER A 138 17.51 -13.29 -3.19
N ASN A 139 18.68 -13.44 -3.79
CA ASN A 139 19.40 -12.31 -4.40
C ASN A 139 18.53 -11.60 -5.46
N GLU A 140 17.76 -12.34 -6.25
CA GLU A 140 16.82 -11.77 -7.22
C GLU A 140 15.77 -10.89 -6.53
N LYS A 141 15.13 -11.40 -5.47
CA LYS A 141 14.10 -10.67 -4.72
C LYS A 141 14.68 -9.44 -4.00
N LEU A 142 15.91 -9.52 -3.50
CA LEU A 142 16.62 -8.37 -2.91
C LEU A 142 16.83 -7.25 -3.95
N LEU A 143 17.26 -7.58 -5.17
CA LEU A 143 17.41 -6.61 -6.25
C LEU A 143 16.05 -6.00 -6.65
N LYS A 144 15.03 -6.83 -6.83
CA LYS A 144 13.66 -6.34 -7.13
C LYS A 144 13.14 -5.39 -6.05
N LEU A 145 13.28 -5.76 -4.77
CA LEU A 145 12.86 -4.90 -3.67
C LEU A 145 13.67 -3.61 -3.59
N SER A 146 14.98 -3.66 -3.86
CA SER A 146 15.83 -2.46 -3.90
C SER A 146 15.38 -1.47 -4.97
N LEU A 147 15.03 -1.94 -6.17
CA LEU A 147 14.49 -1.11 -7.25
C LEU A 147 13.12 -0.51 -6.87
N LEU A 148 12.22 -1.34 -6.34
CA LEU A 148 10.91 -0.88 -5.87
C LEU A 148 11.05 0.14 -4.72
N ALA A 149 12.04 0.00 -3.85
CA ALA A 149 12.33 0.96 -2.80
C ALA A 149 12.82 2.30 -3.36
N ALA A 150 13.74 2.26 -4.33
CA ALA A 150 14.29 3.47 -4.97
C ALA A 150 13.21 4.26 -5.71
N VAL A 151 12.33 3.60 -6.48
CA VAL A 151 11.20 4.23 -7.20
C VAL A 151 10.29 5.02 -6.26
N TYR A 152 10.13 4.56 -5.02
CA TYR A 152 9.30 5.22 -4.00
C TYR A 152 10.13 6.05 -3.00
N ASN A 153 11.36 6.46 -3.35
CA ASN A 153 12.24 7.29 -2.52
C ASN A 153 12.47 6.71 -1.11
N SER A 154 12.68 5.39 -0.99
CA SER A 154 13.07 4.70 0.24
C SER A 154 14.53 4.27 0.12
N LEU A 155 15.44 5.27 0.07
CA LEU A 155 16.86 5.05 -0.22
C LEU A 155 17.57 4.22 0.85
N ASP A 156 17.20 4.36 2.10
CA ASP A 156 17.67 3.53 3.21
C ASP A 156 17.32 2.04 3.03
N LEU A 157 16.08 1.75 2.62
CA LEU A 157 15.66 0.40 2.29
C LEU A 157 16.38 -0.15 1.03
N THR A 158 16.57 0.71 0.02
CA THR A 158 17.37 0.38 -1.16
C THR A 158 18.76 -0.06 -0.75
N PHE A 159 19.45 0.76 0.03
CA PHE A 159 20.78 0.47 0.55
C PHE A 159 20.82 -0.80 1.41
N PHE A 160 19.82 -0.98 2.27
CA PHE A 160 19.69 -2.17 3.12
C PHE A 160 19.62 -3.46 2.28
N CYS A 161 18.73 -3.50 1.28
CA CYS A 161 18.60 -4.65 0.38
C CYS A 161 19.90 -4.92 -0.41
N LEU A 162 20.51 -3.87 -0.97
CA LEU A 162 21.77 -4.01 -1.70
C LEU A 162 22.93 -4.46 -0.79
N SER A 163 22.97 -4.03 0.46
CA SER A 163 24.00 -4.45 1.43
C SER A 163 23.91 -5.95 1.75
N ILE A 164 22.69 -6.51 1.80
CA ILE A 164 22.48 -7.95 1.97
C ILE A 164 22.89 -8.68 0.68
N TYR A 165 22.46 -8.17 -0.46
CA TYR A 165 22.82 -8.71 -1.76
C TYR A 165 24.34 -8.78 -1.95
N ASP A 166 25.07 -7.70 -1.65
CA ASP A 166 26.52 -7.62 -1.76
C ASP A 166 27.23 -8.68 -0.90
N LYS A 167 26.75 -8.90 0.34
CA LYS A 167 27.28 -9.96 1.22
C LYS A 167 27.09 -11.35 0.60
N ASN A 168 25.94 -11.58 -0.05
CA ASN A 168 25.60 -12.88 -0.63
C ASN A 168 26.30 -13.16 -1.96
N SER A 169 26.64 -12.12 -2.72
CA SER A 169 27.16 -12.22 -4.11
C SER A 169 28.58 -11.69 -4.29
N SER A 170 29.22 -11.20 -3.23
CA SER A 170 30.56 -10.57 -3.28
C SER A 170 30.61 -9.38 -4.27
N SER A 171 29.52 -8.62 -4.36
CA SER A 171 29.41 -7.40 -5.18
C SER A 171 29.64 -6.13 -4.35
N SER A 172 29.50 -4.94 -4.97
CA SER A 172 29.72 -3.64 -4.33
C SER A 172 28.61 -2.61 -4.61
N LEU A 173 27.42 -3.06 -5.01
CA LEU A 173 26.33 -2.18 -5.47
C LEU A 173 25.90 -1.15 -4.40
N ALA A 174 25.81 -1.57 -3.13
CA ALA A 174 25.48 -0.67 -2.03
C ALA A 174 26.55 0.42 -1.87
N LYS A 175 27.83 0.05 -1.92
CA LYS A 175 28.94 1.00 -1.81
C LYS A 175 28.94 1.98 -3.00
N ASP A 176 28.70 1.50 -4.20
CA ASP A 176 28.67 2.32 -5.41
C ASP A 176 27.51 3.32 -5.39
N LEU A 177 26.37 2.92 -4.81
CA LEU A 177 25.23 3.83 -4.60
C LEU A 177 25.56 4.98 -3.64
N MET A 178 26.29 4.70 -2.55
CA MET A 178 26.66 5.70 -1.53
C MET A 178 27.78 6.66 -1.97
N SER A 179 28.51 6.33 -3.03
CA SER A 179 29.63 7.14 -3.55
C SER A 179 29.20 8.24 -4.53
N LYS A 180 27.91 8.30 -4.87
CA LYS A 180 27.29 9.29 -5.77
C LYS A 180 26.48 10.32 -5.00
#